data_726dbba72cd57c9a0e4d28eb946a62e8
#
_entry.id   726dbba72cd57c9a0e4d28eb946a62e8
#
_cell.length_a   1.000
_cell.length_b   1.000
_cell.length_c   1.000
_cell.angle_alpha   90.00
_cell.angle_beta   90.00
_cell.angle_gamma   90.00
#
_symmetry.space_group_name_H-M   'P 1'
#
loop_
_entity.id
_entity.type
_entity.pdbx_description
1 polymer ?
#
loop_
_entity_poly.entity_id
_entity_poly.type
_entity_poly.pdbx_seq_one_letter_code
_entity_poly.pdbx_strand_id
1 'polypeptide(L)'
;MRYIFNLKLIVLILPVLLFNCNNKLDEEQELVVLQDEIDYSSEEQAFGALVGAYEKFQSVGWEQIPLISVRGDDVNAGGLGDQQGFADTDNFIYDNSYWMYNVFFENWSQDILQITSQIESLERFRAGGVDSDLIDQYQAECKVLRGYITLQLSRVFGDVYRIQTTDQTQIEVLPKDELMMWISDEMDEAIPNLLDVAPNLRSDLPGGITKYTALAVKAIANLEVENYQNVADAAGEIINSSKFQLYDDYYELFKIPGKLANENIWEIQYSDFGQSSGENVAHLFAFYGPQNWSAAVPEATSGWGFYEPSFKFIKFMIDRGETVRLETSVLFTDRGIAELQTDPDYATLPAWISNTTRDGDVINDYSRAYFASGKHYLPSNQLTEGRTSYGTNKNYTVIRYAEVLLMYAEALTRGASGTAGTADSAVNTVRLRAGLGTLSGVTSEQVMDEKFAELAMEWGIRYYDMIRLGETGELSYDGRTFNMDKAFLPYPQAQLDQSYILNDYYQSQQ
;
A
#
# COMPACT_ATOMS: atom_id res chain seq x y z
N MET A 1 32.05 -82.13 28.14
CA MET A 1 33.30 -81.35 27.89
C MET A 1 32.88 -79.86 27.88
N ARG A 2 33.33 -79.17 28.96
CA ARG A 2 33.03 -77.74 29.18
C ARG A 2 34.10 -76.93 28.49
N TYR A 3 33.73 -75.97 27.70
CA TYR A 3 34.63 -74.87 27.28
C TYR A 3 34.09 -73.55 27.86
N ILE A 4 34.92 -72.99 28.71
CA ILE A 4 34.75 -71.65 29.35
C ILE A 4 35.34 -70.65 28.34
N PHE A 5 34.56 -69.71 27.81
CA PHE A 5 35.08 -68.54 27.09
C PHE A 5 35.12 -67.32 28.01
N ASN A 6 36.32 -66.87 28.25
CA ASN A 6 36.61 -65.61 28.98
C ASN A 6 36.34 -64.44 28.04
N LEU A 7 35.35 -63.63 28.41
CA LEU A 7 35.07 -62.35 27.72
C LEU A 7 35.91 -61.26 28.39
N LYS A 8 36.98 -60.82 27.73
CA LYS A 8 37.75 -59.61 28.15
C LYS A 8 36.96 -58.41 27.70
N LEU A 9 36.49 -57.62 28.66
CA LEU A 9 35.84 -56.34 28.47
C LEU A 9 36.88 -55.31 28.01
N ILE A 10 36.87 -54.95 26.71
CA ILE A 10 37.65 -53.83 26.19
C ILE A 10 36.77 -52.55 26.38
N VAL A 11 37.12 -51.74 27.37
CA VAL A 11 36.58 -50.41 27.54
C VAL A 11 37.25 -49.50 26.50
N LEU A 12 36.55 -49.18 25.42
CA LEU A 12 36.97 -48.22 24.44
C LEU A 12 36.61 -46.82 25.00
N ILE A 13 37.61 -46.10 25.50
CA ILE A 13 37.48 -44.68 25.85
C ILE A 13 37.47 -43.89 24.55
N LEU A 14 36.27 -43.46 24.12
CA LEU A 14 36.09 -42.52 23.03
C LEU A 14 36.36 -41.09 23.55
N PRO A 15 37.37 -40.39 23.08
CA PRO A 15 37.51 -38.99 23.45
C PRO A 15 36.40 -38.21 22.78
N VAL A 16 35.47 -37.68 23.59
CA VAL A 16 34.50 -36.69 23.17
C VAL A 16 35.30 -35.43 22.85
N LEU A 17 35.57 -35.22 21.58
CA LEU A 17 36.02 -33.94 21.05
C LEU A 17 34.83 -32.99 21.17
N LEU A 18 34.79 -32.22 22.25
CA LEU A 18 34.00 -31.02 22.35
C LEU A 18 34.55 -30.04 21.31
N PHE A 19 34.02 -30.06 20.09
CA PHE A 19 34.17 -28.96 19.18
C PHE A 19 33.47 -27.77 19.83
N ASN A 20 34.26 -26.85 20.32
CA ASN A 20 33.82 -25.54 20.77
C ASN A 20 33.24 -24.82 19.52
N CYS A 21 31.93 -24.77 19.39
CA CYS A 21 31.22 -23.93 18.41
C CYS A 21 31.19 -22.46 18.86
N ASN A 22 32.23 -21.95 19.50
CA ASN A 22 32.26 -20.57 19.97
C ASN A 22 32.85 -19.59 18.96
N ASN A 23 33.36 -20.03 17.80
CA ASN A 23 33.97 -19.12 16.83
C ASN A 23 33.01 -18.63 15.74
N LYS A 24 31.71 -19.00 15.77
CA LYS A 24 30.72 -18.45 14.82
C LYS A 24 29.80 -17.39 15.42
N LEU A 25 29.94 -17.13 16.72
CA LEU A 25 29.20 -16.02 17.38
C LEU A 25 30.02 -14.73 17.43
N ASP A 26 31.31 -14.77 17.07
CA ASP A 26 32.19 -13.63 16.99
C ASP A 26 32.58 -13.26 15.53
N GLU A 27 31.95 -13.83 14.51
CA GLU A 27 32.00 -13.24 13.20
C GLU A 27 31.18 -11.94 13.28
N GLU A 28 31.90 -10.80 13.33
CA GLU A 28 31.31 -9.48 13.11
C GLU A 28 30.45 -9.60 11.86
N GLN A 29 29.14 -9.28 12.01
CA GLN A 29 28.28 -9.17 10.83
C GLN A 29 28.89 -8.04 10.00
N GLU A 30 29.48 -8.36 8.85
CA GLU A 30 30.15 -7.41 7.94
C GLU A 30 29.27 -6.24 7.47
N LEU A 31 28.03 -6.15 7.94
CA LEU A 31 27.05 -5.12 7.61
C LEU A 31 26.54 -4.33 8.83
N VAL A 32 27.04 -4.57 10.04
CA VAL A 32 26.75 -3.73 11.21
C VAL A 32 27.86 -2.69 11.32
N VAL A 33 27.63 -1.51 10.76
CA VAL A 33 28.48 -0.35 11.06
C VAL A 33 28.29 -0.04 12.55
N LEU A 34 29.34 -0.27 13.35
CA LEU A 34 29.32 0.07 14.77
C LEU A 34 29.13 1.59 14.88
N GLN A 35 28.36 2.06 15.82
CA GLN A 35 28.06 3.50 16.01
C GLN A 35 29.35 4.35 16.09
N ASP A 36 30.45 3.77 16.56
CA ASP A 36 31.75 4.43 16.64
C ASP A 36 32.48 4.53 15.27
N GLU A 37 31.99 3.87 14.21
CA GLU A 37 32.55 3.90 12.85
C GLU A 37 31.80 4.85 11.91
N ILE A 38 30.72 5.47 12.37
CA ILE A 38 29.95 6.42 11.56
C ILE A 38 30.72 7.75 11.49
N ASP A 39 31.09 8.14 10.26
CA ASP A 39 31.63 9.46 9.98
C ASP A 39 30.48 10.47 9.83
N TYR A 40 30.13 11.13 10.90
CA TYR A 40 29.06 12.15 10.91
C TYR A 40 29.37 13.40 10.08
N SER A 41 30.58 13.52 9.50
CA SER A 41 30.91 14.58 8.52
C SER A 41 30.67 14.16 7.07
N SER A 42 30.27 12.91 6.82
CA SER A 42 30.07 12.34 5.49
C SER A 42 28.64 12.54 4.97
N GLU A 43 28.47 13.25 3.85
CA GLU A 43 27.19 13.38 3.15
C GLU A 43 26.68 12.03 2.65
N GLU A 44 27.57 11.11 2.20
CA GLU A 44 27.21 9.78 1.76
C GLU A 44 26.57 8.94 2.88
N GLN A 45 27.11 9.05 4.10
CA GLN A 45 26.53 8.36 5.25
C GLN A 45 25.23 9.01 5.74
N ALA A 46 25.10 10.32 5.61
CA ALA A 46 23.83 11.01 5.85
C ALA A 46 22.74 10.54 4.84
N PHE A 47 23.12 10.39 3.55
CA PHE A 47 22.21 9.82 2.56
C PHE A 47 21.85 8.37 2.88
N GLY A 48 22.78 7.58 3.44
CA GLY A 48 22.51 6.22 3.94
C GLY A 48 21.40 6.17 5.00
N ALA A 49 21.33 7.18 5.89
CA ALA A 49 20.24 7.30 6.86
C ALA A 49 18.87 7.53 6.18
N LEU A 50 18.83 8.38 5.15
CA LEU A 50 17.61 8.58 4.35
C LEU A 50 17.20 7.29 3.62
N VAL A 51 18.14 6.58 2.99
CA VAL A 51 17.89 5.30 2.31
C VAL A 51 17.29 4.29 3.30
N GLY A 52 17.78 4.23 4.53
CA GLY A 52 17.23 3.38 5.58
C GLY A 52 15.76 3.72 5.91
N ALA A 53 15.36 5.00 5.85
CA ALA A 53 13.95 5.38 6.03
C ALA A 53 13.08 4.93 4.85
N TYR A 54 13.56 5.05 3.61
CA TYR A 54 12.86 4.53 2.42
C TYR A 54 12.72 3.02 2.42
N GLU A 55 13.73 2.28 2.91
CA GLU A 55 13.66 0.82 3.06
C GLU A 55 12.49 0.39 3.97
N LYS A 56 12.26 1.12 5.07
CA LYS A 56 11.13 0.83 5.96
C LYS A 56 9.79 1.03 5.26
N PHE A 57 9.67 2.06 4.45
CA PHE A 57 8.46 2.24 3.66
C PHE A 57 8.26 1.16 2.58
N GLN A 58 9.33 0.66 1.97
CA GLN A 58 9.25 -0.42 1.00
C GLN A 58 8.70 -1.72 1.61
N SER A 59 8.98 -1.98 2.88
CA SER A 59 8.52 -3.18 3.58
C SER A 59 7.00 -3.26 3.77
N VAL A 60 6.27 -2.13 3.66
CA VAL A 60 4.80 -2.09 3.79
C VAL A 60 4.06 -2.76 2.62
N GLY A 61 4.75 -3.08 1.53
CA GLY A 61 4.17 -3.61 0.29
C GLY A 61 3.80 -5.09 0.28
N TRP A 62 3.77 -5.77 1.44
CA TRP A 62 3.44 -7.19 1.53
C TRP A 62 1.91 -7.41 1.75
N GLU A 63 1.53 -8.36 2.58
CA GLU A 63 0.13 -8.75 2.83
C GLU A 63 -0.73 -7.65 3.48
N GLN A 64 -0.11 -6.63 4.07
CA GLN A 64 -0.83 -5.55 4.74
C GLN A 64 -1.77 -4.80 3.78
N ILE A 65 -1.30 -4.49 2.58
CA ILE A 65 -2.10 -3.75 1.59
C ILE A 65 -3.34 -4.52 1.12
N PRO A 66 -3.24 -5.81 0.75
CA PRO A 66 -4.42 -6.63 0.48
C PRO A 66 -5.41 -6.65 1.65
N LEU A 67 -4.92 -6.81 2.88
CA LEU A 67 -5.77 -6.90 4.07
C LEU A 67 -6.59 -5.63 4.31
N ILE A 68 -6.00 -4.45 4.11
CA ILE A 68 -6.74 -3.18 4.26
C ILE A 68 -7.75 -2.95 3.14
N SER A 69 -7.48 -3.46 1.94
CA SER A 69 -8.34 -3.27 0.77
C SER A 69 -9.62 -4.10 0.83
N VAL A 70 -9.58 -5.28 1.46
CA VAL A 70 -10.69 -6.25 1.45
C VAL A 70 -11.95 -5.77 2.19
N ARG A 71 -11.86 -4.73 2.98
CA ARG A 71 -13.00 -4.16 3.72
C ARG A 71 -13.92 -3.27 2.86
N GLY A 72 -13.46 -2.86 1.67
CA GLY A 72 -14.27 -2.10 0.71
C GLY A 72 -15.37 -2.93 0.04
N ASP A 73 -16.18 -2.30 -0.79
CA ASP A 73 -17.16 -2.97 -1.65
C ASP A 73 -16.63 -3.18 -3.09
N ASP A 74 -15.34 -2.89 -3.29
CA ASP A 74 -14.59 -3.10 -4.53
C ASP A 74 -13.80 -4.42 -4.59
N VAL A 75 -13.47 -4.99 -3.45
CA VAL A 75 -12.64 -6.21 -3.31
C VAL A 75 -13.31 -7.21 -2.40
N ASN A 76 -13.26 -8.49 -2.77
CA ASN A 76 -13.62 -9.59 -1.91
C ASN A 76 -12.41 -10.50 -1.66
N ALA A 77 -12.38 -11.14 -0.50
CA ALA A 77 -11.46 -12.24 -0.26
C ALA A 77 -11.93 -13.48 -1.04
N GLY A 78 -11.16 -13.88 -2.04
CA GLY A 78 -11.29 -15.19 -2.66
C GLY A 78 -10.81 -16.27 -1.70
N GLY A 79 -11.28 -17.51 -1.84
CA GLY A 79 -10.71 -18.55 -1.00
C GLY A 79 -11.44 -19.88 -1.01
N LEU A 80 -10.66 -20.89 -0.65
CA LEU A 80 -11.11 -22.25 -0.42
C LEU A 80 -11.20 -22.59 1.08
N GLY A 81 -11.21 -21.57 1.96
CA GLY A 81 -11.15 -21.73 3.39
C GLY A 81 -9.72 -21.88 3.95
N ASP A 82 -8.70 -21.76 3.12
CA ASP A 82 -7.29 -21.81 3.51
C ASP A 82 -6.76 -20.42 3.98
N GLN A 83 -7.52 -19.37 3.73
CA GLN A 83 -7.24 -17.98 4.16
C GLN A 83 -8.42 -17.42 4.96
N GLN A 84 -8.87 -18.15 5.98
CA GLN A 84 -10.08 -17.81 6.74
C GLN A 84 -10.01 -16.42 7.35
N GLY A 85 -8.86 -15.98 7.87
CA GLY A 85 -8.70 -14.66 8.46
C GLY A 85 -8.93 -13.50 7.47
N PHE A 86 -8.63 -13.69 6.19
CA PHE A 86 -8.95 -12.70 5.16
C PHE A 86 -10.45 -12.67 4.87
N ALA A 87 -11.07 -13.85 4.75
CA ALA A 87 -12.51 -13.96 4.56
C ALA A 87 -13.29 -13.41 5.77
N ASP A 88 -12.82 -13.65 6.99
CA ASP A 88 -13.41 -13.10 8.20
C ASP A 88 -13.27 -11.56 8.23
N THR A 89 -12.11 -11.04 7.81
CA THR A 89 -11.89 -9.58 7.70
C THR A 89 -12.84 -8.96 6.66
N ASP A 90 -13.03 -9.58 5.52
CA ASP A 90 -14.00 -9.19 4.48
C ASP A 90 -15.43 -9.18 5.02
N ASN A 91 -15.78 -10.14 5.85
CA ASN A 91 -17.10 -10.28 6.45
C ASN A 91 -17.28 -9.47 7.75
N PHE A 92 -16.32 -8.62 8.13
CA PHE A 92 -16.32 -7.84 9.38
C PHE A 92 -16.39 -8.70 10.65
N ILE A 93 -15.87 -9.92 10.59
CA ILE A 93 -15.74 -10.85 11.72
C ILE A 93 -14.29 -10.76 12.23
N TYR A 94 -14.06 -9.84 13.16
CA TYR A 94 -12.71 -9.56 13.63
C TYR A 94 -12.36 -10.37 14.89
N ASP A 95 -11.13 -10.92 14.90
CA ASP A 95 -10.52 -11.61 16.03
C ASP A 95 -9.20 -10.90 16.36
N ASN A 96 -9.11 -10.29 17.55
CA ASN A 96 -7.91 -9.60 18.01
C ASN A 96 -6.70 -10.52 18.24
N SER A 97 -6.90 -11.83 18.22
CA SER A 97 -5.83 -12.83 18.24
C SER A 97 -5.31 -13.20 16.85
N TYR A 98 -5.93 -12.69 15.77
CA TYR A 98 -5.48 -12.97 14.42
C TYR A 98 -4.07 -12.42 14.19
N TRP A 99 -3.14 -13.30 13.91
CA TRP A 99 -1.72 -12.98 13.84
C TRP A 99 -1.37 -11.87 12.85
N MET A 100 -2.11 -11.77 11.74
CA MET A 100 -1.88 -10.76 10.71
C MET A 100 -2.14 -9.35 11.24
N TYR A 101 -3.16 -9.14 12.08
CA TYR A 101 -3.42 -7.83 12.68
C TYR A 101 -2.25 -7.42 13.58
N ASN A 102 -1.67 -8.39 14.33
CA ASN A 102 -0.50 -8.11 15.16
C ASN A 102 0.71 -7.73 14.31
N VAL A 103 1.01 -8.53 13.26
CA VAL A 103 2.15 -8.24 12.36
C VAL A 103 1.98 -6.88 11.70
N PHE A 104 0.78 -6.54 11.27
CA PHE A 104 0.48 -5.25 10.68
C PHE A 104 0.74 -4.09 11.65
N PHE A 105 0.14 -4.15 12.85
CA PHE A 105 0.27 -3.11 13.86
C PHE A 105 1.73 -2.96 14.34
N GLU A 106 2.38 -4.07 14.64
CA GLU A 106 3.74 -4.12 15.16
C GLU A 106 4.74 -3.59 14.13
N ASN A 107 4.74 -4.14 12.91
CA ASN A 107 5.70 -3.76 11.88
C ASN A 107 5.61 -2.27 11.55
N TRP A 108 4.40 -1.74 11.34
CA TRP A 108 4.24 -0.34 10.99
C TRP A 108 4.57 0.60 12.15
N SER A 109 4.26 0.21 13.39
CA SER A 109 4.70 0.98 14.56
C SER A 109 6.22 0.99 14.71
N GLN A 110 6.88 -0.14 14.41
CA GLN A 110 8.33 -0.26 14.38
C GLN A 110 8.97 0.57 13.26
N ASP A 111 8.37 0.56 12.06
CA ASP A 111 8.85 1.34 10.92
C ASP A 111 8.77 2.86 11.22
N ILE A 112 7.67 3.32 11.85
CA ILE A 112 7.52 4.70 12.32
C ILE A 112 8.64 5.06 13.31
N LEU A 113 8.91 4.18 14.28
CA LEU A 113 9.97 4.39 15.27
C LEU A 113 11.35 4.44 14.63
N GLN A 114 11.63 3.55 13.67
CA GLN A 114 12.91 3.50 12.97
C GLN A 114 13.12 4.73 12.08
N ILE A 115 12.09 5.19 11.36
CA ILE A 115 12.15 6.43 10.59
C ILE A 115 12.40 7.62 11.52
N THR A 116 11.75 7.65 12.68
CA THR A 116 12.01 8.68 13.71
C THR A 116 13.46 8.66 14.18
N SER A 117 14.04 7.46 14.37
CA SER A 117 15.47 7.30 14.69
C SER A 117 16.38 7.87 13.59
N GLN A 118 16.01 7.73 12.31
CA GLN A 118 16.79 8.34 11.22
C GLN A 118 16.70 9.87 11.27
N ILE A 119 15.54 10.46 11.58
CA ILE A 119 15.40 11.92 11.77
C ILE A 119 16.34 12.41 12.87
N GLU A 120 16.39 11.71 14.00
CA GLU A 120 17.31 12.06 15.11
C GLU A 120 18.79 11.83 14.74
N SER A 121 19.09 10.79 13.95
CA SER A 121 20.44 10.52 13.47
C SER A 121 20.93 11.61 12.53
N LEU A 122 20.08 12.14 11.65
CA LEU A 122 20.40 13.22 10.72
C LEU A 122 20.86 14.50 11.45
N GLU A 123 20.37 14.78 12.66
CA GLU A 123 20.86 15.88 13.49
C GLU A 123 22.33 15.71 13.89
N ARG A 124 22.82 14.47 14.06
CA ARG A 124 24.23 14.21 14.35
C ARG A 124 25.11 14.54 13.15
N PHE A 125 24.63 14.28 11.92
CA PHE A 125 25.34 14.66 10.69
C PHE A 125 25.39 16.19 10.53
N ARG A 126 24.32 16.91 10.88
CA ARG A 126 24.32 18.36 10.95
C ARG A 126 25.38 18.88 11.93
N ALA A 127 25.43 18.31 13.13
CA ALA A 127 26.43 18.65 14.15
C ALA A 127 27.86 18.26 13.70
N GLY A 128 28.02 17.24 12.86
CA GLY A 128 29.27 16.81 12.25
C GLY A 128 29.77 17.71 11.11
N GLY A 129 28.93 18.63 10.62
CA GLY A 129 29.31 19.60 9.61
C GLY A 129 28.79 19.33 8.20
N VAL A 130 27.89 18.34 8.02
CA VAL A 130 27.17 18.14 6.76
C VAL A 130 26.27 19.35 6.52
N ASP A 131 26.09 19.71 5.25
CA ASP A 131 25.29 20.87 4.83
C ASP A 131 23.89 20.85 5.44
N SER A 132 23.51 21.97 6.08
CA SER A 132 22.25 22.04 6.82
C SER A 132 21.01 21.95 5.93
N ASP A 133 21.07 22.54 4.72
CA ASP A 133 19.93 22.51 3.79
C ASP A 133 19.69 21.07 3.28
N LEU A 134 20.77 20.32 3.10
CA LEU A 134 20.69 18.90 2.74
C LEU A 134 20.08 18.05 3.87
N ILE A 135 20.48 18.31 5.12
CA ILE A 135 19.91 17.62 6.27
C ILE A 135 18.44 17.98 6.46
N ASP A 136 18.07 19.25 6.28
CA ASP A 136 16.67 19.70 6.35
C ASP A 136 15.82 18.99 5.29
N GLN A 137 16.33 18.83 4.07
CA GLN A 137 15.67 18.05 3.02
C GLN A 137 15.48 16.58 3.44
N TYR A 138 16.51 15.91 3.92
CA TYR A 138 16.44 14.49 4.29
C TYR A 138 15.48 14.25 5.46
N GLN A 139 15.49 15.13 6.45
CA GLN A 139 14.54 15.08 7.57
C GLN A 139 13.11 15.33 7.11
N ALA A 140 12.91 16.25 6.17
CA ALA A 140 11.59 16.51 5.59
C ALA A 140 11.06 15.27 4.83
N GLU A 141 11.90 14.59 4.06
CA GLU A 141 11.52 13.33 3.39
C GLU A 141 11.15 12.24 4.42
N CYS A 142 11.94 12.09 5.49
CA CYS A 142 11.63 11.15 6.57
C CYS A 142 10.30 11.50 7.29
N LYS A 143 9.99 12.78 7.49
CA LYS A 143 8.71 13.23 8.08
C LYS A 143 7.52 12.81 7.19
N VAL A 144 7.64 12.94 5.86
CA VAL A 144 6.57 12.49 4.94
C VAL A 144 6.36 10.99 5.00
N LEU A 145 7.44 10.18 5.01
CA LEU A 145 7.37 8.73 5.19
C LEU A 145 6.65 8.36 6.49
N ARG A 146 7.12 8.93 7.61
CA ARG A 146 6.54 8.71 8.93
C ARG A 146 5.06 9.10 8.99
N GLY A 147 4.75 10.29 8.50
CA GLY A 147 3.38 10.81 8.50
C GLY A 147 2.42 9.91 7.71
N TYR A 148 2.83 9.43 6.53
CA TYR A 148 1.99 8.55 5.73
C TYR A 148 1.77 7.17 6.36
N ILE A 149 2.82 6.55 6.92
CA ILE A 149 2.65 5.24 7.59
C ILE A 149 1.74 5.40 8.82
N THR A 150 1.90 6.48 9.59
CA THR A 150 1.02 6.79 10.73
C THR A 150 -0.42 7.00 10.29
N LEU A 151 -0.65 7.73 9.18
CA LEU A 151 -1.97 7.93 8.59
C LEU A 151 -2.63 6.60 8.24
N GLN A 152 -1.91 5.71 7.55
CA GLN A 152 -2.45 4.42 7.16
C GLN A 152 -2.71 3.51 8.37
N LEU A 153 -1.82 3.51 9.37
CA LEU A 153 -2.01 2.75 10.61
C LEU A 153 -3.28 3.22 11.34
N SER A 154 -3.49 4.54 11.40
CA SER A 154 -4.68 5.15 12.00
C SER A 154 -5.96 4.87 11.21
N ARG A 155 -5.92 4.84 9.88
CA ARG A 155 -7.04 4.41 9.04
C ARG A 155 -7.50 2.98 9.33
N VAL A 156 -6.55 2.13 9.74
CA VAL A 156 -6.81 0.70 10.00
C VAL A 156 -7.30 0.47 11.42
N PHE A 157 -6.65 1.07 12.42
CA PHE A 157 -6.87 0.78 13.85
C PHE A 157 -7.54 1.93 14.62
N GLY A 158 -7.78 3.08 13.99
CA GLY A 158 -8.31 4.27 14.65
C GLY A 158 -7.21 5.05 15.38
N ASP A 159 -7.32 5.09 16.70
CA ASP A 159 -6.39 5.79 17.57
C ASP A 159 -5.09 4.98 17.70
N VAL A 160 -3.96 5.59 17.38
CA VAL A 160 -2.65 4.90 17.39
C VAL A 160 -1.55 5.79 17.96
N TYR A 161 -0.33 5.26 18.03
CA TYR A 161 0.81 5.99 18.55
C TYR A 161 1.15 7.24 17.71
N ARG A 162 1.40 8.34 18.41
CA ARG A 162 2.19 9.45 17.91
C ARG A 162 3.65 9.24 18.34
N ILE A 163 4.54 9.02 17.37
CA ILE A 163 5.96 8.76 17.61
C ILE A 163 6.77 9.90 16.97
N GLN A 164 7.10 10.91 17.75
CA GLN A 164 7.90 12.08 17.31
C GLN A 164 9.38 11.96 17.70
N THR A 165 9.69 11.10 18.66
CA THR A 165 11.02 10.86 19.20
C THR A 165 11.18 9.41 19.59
N THR A 166 12.42 8.95 19.69
CA THR A 166 12.74 7.59 20.18
C THR A 166 12.66 7.46 21.71
N ASP A 167 12.45 8.57 22.44
CA ASP A 167 12.21 8.54 23.88
C ASP A 167 10.83 7.95 24.19
N GLN A 168 10.82 6.73 24.68
CA GLN A 168 9.62 5.98 25.00
C GLN A 168 8.68 6.70 25.99
N THR A 169 9.20 7.60 26.82
CA THR A 169 8.39 8.35 27.79
C THR A 169 7.55 9.46 27.16
N GLN A 170 7.81 9.78 25.89
CA GLN A 170 7.13 10.81 25.13
C GLN A 170 6.20 10.22 24.03
N ILE A 171 6.13 8.90 23.93
CA ILE A 171 5.19 8.22 23.04
C ILE A 171 3.83 8.19 23.70
N GLU A 172 2.80 8.58 22.95
CA GLU A 172 1.41 8.58 23.42
C GLU A 172 0.48 8.04 22.32
N VAL A 173 -0.69 7.55 22.70
CA VAL A 173 -1.77 7.24 21.77
C VAL A 173 -2.65 8.47 21.63
N LEU A 174 -2.92 8.89 20.40
CA LEU A 174 -3.82 10.00 20.12
C LEU A 174 -5.08 9.53 19.39
N PRO A 175 -6.21 10.22 19.59
CA PRO A 175 -7.39 10.08 18.75
C PRO A 175 -7.05 10.30 17.28
N LYS A 176 -7.72 9.53 16.39
CA LYS A 176 -7.52 9.59 14.94
C LYS A 176 -7.52 11.02 14.39
N ASP A 177 -8.51 11.82 14.80
CA ASP A 177 -8.64 13.20 14.26
C ASP A 177 -7.45 14.09 14.68
N GLU A 178 -6.96 13.95 15.91
CA GLU A 178 -5.78 14.67 16.39
C GLU A 178 -4.51 14.22 15.65
N LEU A 179 -4.40 12.91 15.36
CA LEU A 179 -3.30 12.39 14.55
C LEU A 179 -3.31 12.95 13.13
N MET A 180 -4.49 13.04 12.49
CA MET A 180 -4.60 13.60 11.14
C MET A 180 -4.19 15.08 11.12
N MET A 181 -4.57 15.85 12.12
CA MET A 181 -4.14 17.25 12.25
C MET A 181 -2.63 17.36 12.49
N TRP A 182 -2.08 16.52 13.38
CA TRP A 182 -0.64 16.46 13.60
C TRP A 182 0.13 16.11 12.32
N ILE A 183 -0.36 15.14 11.52
CA ILE A 183 0.26 14.80 10.23
C ILE A 183 0.19 15.99 9.26
N SER A 184 -0.94 16.71 9.22
CA SER A 184 -1.07 17.92 8.41
C SER A 184 -0.01 18.98 8.79
N ASP A 185 0.20 19.20 10.08
CA ASP A 185 1.20 20.15 10.59
C ASP A 185 2.63 19.69 10.27
N GLU A 186 2.93 18.40 10.40
CA GLU A 186 4.22 17.80 9.99
C GLU A 186 4.52 18.05 8.50
N MET A 187 3.47 17.95 7.64
CA MET A 187 3.65 18.26 6.21
C MET A 187 3.91 19.74 5.98
N ASP A 188 3.27 20.63 6.72
CA ASP A 188 3.55 22.07 6.65
C ASP A 188 4.99 22.43 7.05
N GLU A 189 5.56 21.71 8.02
CA GLU A 189 6.97 21.85 8.39
C GLU A 189 7.92 21.26 7.33
N ALA A 190 7.53 20.18 6.67
CA ALA A 190 8.36 19.50 5.68
C ALA A 190 8.41 20.24 4.33
N ILE A 191 7.26 20.73 3.85
CA ILE A 191 7.08 21.34 2.52
C ILE A 191 8.15 22.36 2.14
N PRO A 192 8.54 23.33 3.00
CA PRO A 192 9.54 24.35 2.65
C PRO A 192 10.93 23.79 2.34
N ASN A 193 11.26 22.60 2.85
CA ASN A 193 12.57 21.96 2.73
C ASN A 193 12.62 20.90 1.64
N LEU A 194 11.50 20.59 0.98
CA LEU A 194 11.40 19.58 -0.06
C LEU A 194 11.59 20.17 -1.46
N LEU A 195 12.15 19.38 -2.36
CA LEU A 195 12.39 19.77 -3.74
C LEU A 195 11.10 20.07 -4.50
N ASP A 196 11.06 21.21 -5.17
CA ASP A 196 9.94 21.62 -6.04
C ASP A 196 10.11 21.07 -7.47
N VAL A 197 10.13 19.76 -7.59
CA VAL A 197 10.23 19.04 -8.85
C VAL A 197 9.24 17.86 -8.87
N ALA A 198 8.87 17.38 -10.06
CA ALA A 198 8.12 16.11 -10.15
C ALA A 198 9.04 14.94 -9.71
N PRO A 199 8.50 13.91 -9.01
CA PRO A 199 9.31 12.82 -8.46
C PRO A 199 10.19 12.11 -9.50
N ASN A 200 9.67 11.86 -10.69
CA ASN A 200 10.40 11.24 -11.81
C ASN A 200 11.52 12.11 -12.39
N LEU A 201 11.56 13.39 -12.05
CA LEU A 201 12.58 14.35 -12.49
C LEU A 201 13.65 14.63 -11.42
N ARG A 202 13.59 13.99 -10.27
CA ARG A 202 14.67 14.05 -9.28
C ARG A 202 15.92 13.38 -9.86
N SER A 203 17.04 14.10 -9.84
CA SER A 203 18.33 13.61 -10.37
C SER A 203 19.11 12.77 -9.36
N ASP A 204 18.89 13.02 -8.08
CA ASP A 204 19.54 12.35 -6.95
C ASP A 204 18.83 11.04 -6.57
N LEU A 205 17.52 11.03 -6.56
CA LEU A 205 16.67 9.89 -6.20
C LEU A 205 15.40 9.88 -7.06
N PRO A 206 15.45 9.39 -8.31
CA PRO A 206 14.28 9.34 -9.18
C PRO A 206 13.09 8.62 -8.52
N GLY A 207 11.92 9.29 -8.45
CA GLY A 207 10.74 8.79 -7.76
C GLY A 207 10.73 9.03 -6.24
N GLY A 208 11.75 9.67 -5.67
CA GLY A 208 11.80 10.06 -4.26
C GLY A 208 10.76 11.14 -3.91
N ILE A 209 10.56 11.31 -2.61
CA ILE A 209 9.61 12.28 -2.05
C ILE A 209 9.96 13.70 -2.48
N THR A 210 8.93 14.46 -2.81
CA THR A 210 9.03 15.87 -3.18
C THR A 210 8.01 16.70 -2.41
N LYS A 211 8.05 18.01 -2.57
CA LYS A 211 7.01 18.93 -2.09
C LYS A 211 5.60 18.45 -2.41
N TYR A 212 5.41 17.87 -3.58
CA TYR A 212 4.10 17.42 -4.04
C TYR A 212 3.62 16.14 -3.36
N THR A 213 4.54 15.29 -2.92
CA THR A 213 4.21 14.13 -2.09
C THR A 213 3.69 14.60 -0.72
N ALA A 214 4.37 15.56 -0.09
CA ALA A 214 3.95 16.14 1.18
C ALA A 214 2.58 16.83 1.08
N LEU A 215 2.35 17.62 0.02
CA LEU A 215 1.05 18.25 -0.26
C LEU A 215 -0.07 17.21 -0.43
N ALA A 216 0.19 16.10 -1.11
CA ALA A 216 -0.79 15.04 -1.29
C ALA A 216 -1.10 14.33 0.04
N VAL A 217 -0.09 14.02 0.86
CA VAL A 217 -0.29 13.45 2.21
C VAL A 217 -1.08 14.41 3.10
N LYS A 218 -0.76 15.72 3.04
CA LYS A 218 -1.52 16.77 3.74
C LYS A 218 -2.99 16.78 3.31
N ALA A 219 -3.25 16.72 1.99
CA ALA A 219 -4.61 16.68 1.47
C ALA A 219 -5.38 15.47 1.99
N ILE A 220 -4.75 14.27 2.00
CA ILE A 220 -5.37 13.04 2.50
C ILE A 220 -5.66 13.16 4.00
N ALA A 221 -4.72 13.64 4.82
CA ALA A 221 -4.93 13.80 6.26
C ALA A 221 -6.09 14.76 6.57
N ASN A 222 -6.17 15.90 5.85
CA ASN A 222 -7.27 16.85 6.01
C ASN A 222 -8.62 16.30 5.48
N LEU A 223 -8.58 15.40 4.48
CA LEU A 223 -9.79 14.75 3.98
C LEU A 223 -10.41 13.83 5.03
N GLU A 224 -9.57 13.13 5.82
CA GLU A 224 -10.00 12.24 6.90
C GLU A 224 -10.79 12.97 8.02
N VAL A 225 -10.54 14.25 8.20
CA VAL A 225 -11.22 15.11 9.21
C VAL A 225 -12.14 16.14 8.57
N GLU A 226 -12.49 15.95 7.30
CA GLU A 226 -13.42 16.80 6.54
C GLU A 226 -13.02 18.29 6.50
N ASN A 227 -11.73 18.60 6.64
CA ASN A 227 -11.20 19.94 6.48
C ASN A 227 -11.03 20.28 5.00
N TYR A 228 -12.16 20.43 4.30
CA TYR A 228 -12.22 20.55 2.85
C TYR A 228 -11.48 21.77 2.30
N GLN A 229 -11.35 22.86 3.08
CA GLN A 229 -10.58 24.00 2.60
C GLN A 229 -9.08 23.67 2.49
N ASN A 230 -8.51 23.04 3.51
CA ASN A 230 -7.10 22.61 3.45
C ASN A 230 -6.87 21.53 2.36
N VAL A 231 -7.85 20.67 2.11
CA VAL A 231 -7.80 19.72 0.98
C VAL A 231 -7.72 20.49 -0.35
N ALA A 232 -8.61 21.47 -0.56
CA ALA A 232 -8.64 22.27 -1.78
C ALA A 232 -7.36 23.07 -2.00
N ASP A 233 -6.79 23.62 -0.92
CA ASP A 233 -5.56 24.41 -0.96
C ASP A 233 -4.37 23.51 -1.34
N ALA A 234 -4.17 22.40 -0.66
CA ALA A 234 -3.05 21.47 -0.92
C ALA A 234 -3.16 20.79 -2.30
N ALA A 235 -4.31 20.22 -2.63
CA ALA A 235 -4.55 19.61 -3.94
C ALA A 235 -4.50 20.67 -5.07
N GLY A 236 -5.04 21.86 -4.83
CA GLY A 236 -4.99 22.98 -5.78
C GLY A 236 -3.56 23.43 -6.08
N GLU A 237 -2.65 23.43 -5.11
CA GLU A 237 -1.23 23.75 -5.31
C GLU A 237 -0.56 22.71 -6.24
N ILE A 238 -0.85 21.42 -6.05
CA ILE A 238 -0.37 20.35 -6.94
C ILE A 238 -0.86 20.57 -8.37
N ILE A 239 -2.16 20.83 -8.56
CA ILE A 239 -2.78 21.03 -9.87
C ILE A 239 -2.19 22.27 -10.56
N ASN A 240 -2.08 23.39 -9.85
CA ASN A 240 -1.55 24.67 -10.36
C ASN A 240 -0.06 24.58 -10.73
N SER A 241 0.69 23.64 -10.15
CA SER A 241 2.10 23.44 -10.50
C SER A 241 2.32 23.04 -11.94
N SER A 242 1.31 22.45 -12.59
CA SER A 242 1.37 21.93 -13.96
C SER A 242 2.50 20.90 -14.20
N LYS A 243 2.98 20.25 -13.13
CA LYS A 243 4.05 19.25 -13.19
C LYS A 243 3.53 17.83 -13.39
N PHE A 244 2.22 17.63 -13.22
CA PHE A 244 1.56 16.34 -13.32
C PHE A 244 0.52 16.34 -14.43
N GLN A 245 0.34 15.18 -15.02
CA GLN A 245 -0.72 14.91 -15.98
C GLN A 245 -1.15 13.46 -15.93
N LEU A 246 -2.40 13.17 -16.27
CA LEU A 246 -2.86 11.79 -16.36
C LEU A 246 -2.09 11.05 -17.45
N TYR A 247 -1.76 9.80 -17.20
CA TYR A 247 -1.14 8.91 -18.17
C TYR A 247 -2.19 8.51 -19.22
N ASP A 248 -1.87 8.67 -20.49
CA ASP A 248 -2.86 8.54 -21.58
C ASP A 248 -3.47 7.12 -21.63
N ASP A 249 -2.64 6.08 -21.56
CA ASP A 249 -3.11 4.69 -21.53
C ASP A 249 -3.27 4.20 -20.09
N TYR A 250 -4.52 4.18 -19.62
CA TYR A 250 -4.84 3.74 -18.25
C TYR A 250 -4.40 2.30 -17.95
N TYR A 251 -4.43 1.42 -18.95
CA TYR A 251 -3.96 0.04 -18.77
C TYR A 251 -2.45 -0.01 -18.49
N GLU A 252 -1.66 0.68 -19.33
CA GLU A 252 -0.22 0.71 -19.21
C GLU A 252 0.28 1.47 -17.96
N LEU A 253 -0.55 2.36 -17.40
CA LEU A 253 -0.24 3.02 -16.13
C LEU A 253 0.10 2.01 -15.01
N PHE A 254 -0.60 0.89 -14.98
CA PHE A 254 -0.40 -0.17 -13.97
C PHE A 254 0.55 -1.28 -14.45
N LYS A 255 1.38 -1.02 -15.44
CA LYS A 255 2.33 -1.96 -16.04
C LYS A 255 3.76 -1.38 -16.00
N ILE A 256 4.73 -2.06 -16.62
CA ILE A 256 6.11 -1.57 -16.66
C ILE A 256 6.23 -0.18 -17.30
N PRO A 257 5.53 0.16 -18.41
CA PRO A 257 5.60 1.51 -18.98
C PRO A 257 5.10 2.63 -18.03
N GLY A 258 4.23 2.31 -17.09
CA GLY A 258 3.71 3.25 -16.10
C GLY A 258 4.65 3.54 -14.92
N LYS A 259 5.77 2.84 -14.79
CA LYS A 259 6.76 3.14 -13.74
C LYS A 259 7.30 4.55 -13.91
N LEU A 260 7.27 5.33 -12.82
CA LEU A 260 7.72 6.72 -12.80
C LEU A 260 7.02 7.61 -13.83
N ALA A 261 5.75 7.30 -14.15
CA ALA A 261 4.95 8.14 -15.03
C ALA A 261 4.66 9.50 -14.39
N ASN A 262 4.40 10.53 -15.22
CA ASN A 262 4.05 11.87 -14.73
C ASN A 262 2.73 11.93 -13.95
N GLU A 263 1.94 10.88 -13.94
CA GLU A 263 0.76 10.75 -13.09
C GLU A 263 1.12 10.35 -11.66
N ASN A 264 2.24 9.63 -11.47
CA ASN A 264 2.60 9.10 -10.17
C ASN A 264 3.24 10.18 -9.30
N ILE A 265 2.54 10.57 -8.24
CA ILE A 265 3.05 11.49 -7.22
C ILE A 265 3.96 10.74 -6.25
N TRP A 266 3.66 9.46 -6.03
CA TRP A 266 4.48 8.60 -5.20
C TRP A 266 4.30 7.13 -5.55
N GLU A 267 5.42 6.39 -5.59
CA GLU A 267 5.46 4.94 -5.83
C GLU A 267 6.42 4.26 -4.87
N ILE A 268 6.06 3.05 -4.43
CA ILE A 268 7.05 2.11 -3.90
C ILE A 268 7.77 1.50 -5.10
N GLN A 269 9.08 1.68 -5.15
CA GLN A 269 9.87 1.25 -6.29
C GLN A 269 10.47 -0.12 -6.06
N TYR A 270 10.36 -0.96 -7.06
CA TYR A 270 10.92 -2.31 -7.09
C TYR A 270 11.77 -2.53 -8.32
N SER A 271 12.80 -3.35 -8.18
CA SER A 271 13.64 -3.78 -9.30
C SER A 271 14.14 -5.20 -9.06
N ASP A 272 13.94 -6.07 -10.02
CA ASP A 272 14.57 -7.39 -10.04
C ASP A 272 15.95 -7.36 -10.69
N PHE A 273 16.45 -6.18 -11.06
CA PHE A 273 17.73 -5.95 -11.70
C PHE A 273 17.98 -6.82 -12.95
N GLY A 274 16.90 -7.22 -13.65
CA GLY A 274 16.95 -8.11 -14.80
C GLY A 274 17.27 -9.56 -14.45
N GLN A 275 17.13 -9.96 -13.18
CA GLN A 275 17.42 -11.31 -12.73
C GLN A 275 16.15 -12.17 -12.71
N SER A 276 16.30 -13.46 -13.02
CA SER A 276 15.21 -14.44 -12.96
C SER A 276 14.78 -14.78 -11.54
N SER A 277 15.57 -14.44 -10.54
CA SER A 277 15.29 -14.57 -9.12
C SER A 277 15.82 -13.35 -8.38
N GLY A 278 15.32 -13.07 -7.18
CA GLY A 278 15.75 -11.94 -6.35
C GLY A 278 14.62 -11.44 -5.49
N GLU A 279 14.96 -10.64 -4.47
CA GLU A 279 14.09 -10.33 -3.36
C GLU A 279 13.42 -8.95 -3.46
N ASN A 280 14.02 -8.02 -4.20
CA ASN A 280 13.50 -6.64 -4.30
C ASN A 280 12.42 -6.51 -5.39
N VAL A 281 11.28 -7.16 -5.19
CA VAL A 281 10.20 -7.27 -6.16
C VAL A 281 8.83 -7.05 -5.52
N ALA A 282 7.89 -6.51 -6.31
CA ALA A 282 6.51 -6.38 -5.87
C ALA A 282 5.83 -7.74 -5.77
N HIS A 283 5.23 -8.02 -4.62
CA HIS A 283 4.55 -9.30 -4.37
C HIS A 283 3.02 -9.23 -4.50
N LEU A 284 2.46 -8.07 -4.77
CA LEU A 284 1.00 -7.90 -4.84
C LEU A 284 0.35 -8.76 -5.92
N PHE A 285 1.10 -9.09 -6.99
CA PHE A 285 0.63 -10.05 -7.98
C PHE A 285 0.36 -11.43 -7.38
N ALA A 286 1.12 -11.86 -6.36
CA ALA A 286 0.84 -13.12 -5.68
C ALA A 286 -0.57 -13.14 -5.08
N PHE A 287 -0.96 -12.08 -4.39
CA PHE A 287 -2.24 -12.01 -3.68
C PHE A 287 -3.43 -11.79 -4.62
N TYR A 288 -3.29 -10.89 -5.59
CA TYR A 288 -4.35 -10.44 -6.48
C TYR A 288 -4.37 -11.12 -7.86
N GLY A 289 -3.25 -11.73 -8.26
CA GLY A 289 -3.12 -12.33 -9.58
C GLY A 289 -3.87 -13.67 -9.70
N PRO A 290 -4.15 -14.10 -10.94
CA PRO A 290 -4.90 -15.34 -11.18
C PRO A 290 -4.09 -16.56 -10.72
N GLN A 291 -4.75 -17.50 -10.04
CA GLN A 291 -4.13 -18.77 -9.64
C GLN A 291 -3.87 -19.69 -10.84
N ASN A 292 -4.63 -19.54 -11.92
CA ASN A 292 -4.50 -20.34 -13.11
C ASN A 292 -4.59 -19.45 -14.36
N TRP A 293 -3.58 -19.53 -15.20
CA TRP A 293 -3.55 -18.83 -16.49
C TRP A 293 -2.75 -19.59 -17.54
N SER A 294 -3.05 -19.33 -18.80
CA SER A 294 -2.21 -19.72 -19.93
C SER A 294 -1.49 -18.48 -20.42
N ALA A 295 -0.28 -18.29 -19.93
CA ALA A 295 0.54 -17.14 -20.25
C ALA A 295 0.95 -17.14 -21.72
N ALA A 296 0.92 -15.99 -22.38
CA ALA A 296 1.39 -15.82 -23.76
C ALA A 296 2.90 -16.10 -23.88
N VAL A 297 3.67 -15.80 -22.81
CA VAL A 297 5.08 -16.21 -22.67
C VAL A 297 5.14 -17.46 -21.79
N PRO A 298 5.65 -18.60 -22.29
CA PRO A 298 5.73 -19.84 -21.53
C PRO A 298 6.50 -19.69 -20.20
N GLU A 299 6.15 -20.51 -19.22
CA GLU A 299 6.80 -20.64 -17.92
C GLU A 299 6.61 -19.45 -16.96
N ALA A 300 5.82 -18.43 -17.32
CA ALA A 300 5.46 -17.36 -16.39
C ALA A 300 4.65 -17.92 -15.21
N THR A 301 5.01 -17.50 -13.98
CA THR A 301 4.34 -17.98 -12.78
C THR A 301 2.96 -17.35 -12.60
N SER A 302 2.03 -18.11 -11.99
CA SER A 302 0.70 -17.61 -11.61
C SER A 302 0.71 -16.91 -10.25
N GLY A 303 -0.32 -16.10 -9.97
CA GLY A 303 -0.64 -15.61 -8.64
C GLY A 303 -1.30 -16.67 -7.76
N TRP A 304 -1.84 -16.24 -6.62
CA TRP A 304 -2.50 -17.11 -5.64
C TRP A 304 -4.03 -16.98 -5.66
N GLY A 305 -4.57 -15.89 -6.18
CA GLY A 305 -6.00 -15.64 -6.29
C GLY A 305 -6.69 -15.47 -4.93
N PHE A 306 -6.05 -14.82 -3.96
CA PHE A 306 -6.61 -14.60 -2.61
C PHE A 306 -7.63 -13.48 -2.57
N TYR A 307 -7.51 -12.51 -3.46
CA TYR A 307 -8.39 -11.35 -3.55
C TYR A 307 -8.86 -11.15 -4.97
N GLU A 308 -10.10 -10.74 -5.11
CA GLU A 308 -10.72 -10.49 -6.40
C GLU A 308 -11.54 -9.21 -6.41
N PRO A 309 -11.71 -8.55 -7.57
CA PRO A 309 -12.72 -7.51 -7.75
C PRO A 309 -14.10 -8.05 -7.42
N SER A 310 -14.89 -7.29 -6.66
CA SER A 310 -16.24 -7.73 -6.29
C SER A 310 -17.20 -7.73 -7.48
N PHE A 311 -18.21 -8.58 -7.44
CA PHE A 311 -19.34 -8.53 -8.39
C PHE A 311 -20.02 -7.16 -8.37
N LYS A 312 -20.13 -6.55 -7.20
CA LYS A 312 -20.72 -5.22 -7.03
C LYS A 312 -19.95 -4.15 -7.80
N PHE A 313 -18.62 -4.14 -7.69
CA PHE A 313 -17.77 -3.24 -8.47
C PHE A 313 -17.90 -3.47 -9.98
N ILE A 314 -17.88 -4.73 -10.43
CA ILE A 314 -17.98 -5.07 -11.85
C ILE A 314 -19.31 -4.61 -12.44
N LYS A 315 -20.42 -4.87 -11.74
CA LYS A 315 -21.76 -4.43 -12.14
C LYS A 315 -21.87 -2.91 -12.21
N PHE A 316 -21.37 -2.22 -11.18
CA PHE A 316 -21.29 -0.75 -11.16
C PHE A 316 -20.54 -0.19 -12.39
N MET A 317 -19.41 -0.80 -12.75
CA MET A 317 -18.63 -0.39 -13.91
C MET A 317 -19.37 -0.65 -15.24
N ILE A 318 -20.06 -1.78 -15.36
CA ILE A 318 -20.87 -2.12 -16.54
C ILE A 318 -22.01 -1.10 -16.71
N ASP A 319 -22.75 -0.80 -15.63
CA ASP A 319 -23.87 0.13 -15.63
C ASP A 319 -23.48 1.56 -16.00
N ARG A 320 -22.24 1.94 -15.67
CA ARG A 320 -21.65 3.23 -16.07
C ARG A 320 -21.18 3.27 -17.55
N GLY A 321 -21.15 2.12 -18.23
CA GLY A 321 -20.59 2.01 -19.58
C GLY A 321 -19.07 2.10 -19.62
N GLU A 322 -18.40 1.75 -18.52
CA GLU A 322 -16.94 1.75 -18.42
C GLU A 322 -16.34 0.69 -19.33
N THR A 323 -15.36 1.06 -20.10
CA THR A 323 -14.59 0.12 -20.95
C THR A 323 -13.13 0.11 -20.54
N VAL A 324 -12.45 1.24 -20.64
CA VAL A 324 -11.01 1.39 -20.37
C VAL A 324 -10.64 0.99 -18.94
N ARG A 325 -11.39 1.49 -17.95
CA ARG A 325 -11.10 1.20 -16.54
C ARG A 325 -11.53 -0.20 -16.14
N LEU A 326 -12.65 -0.71 -16.66
CA LEU A 326 -13.10 -2.07 -16.35
C LEU A 326 -12.14 -3.12 -16.94
N GLU A 327 -11.71 -2.97 -18.20
CA GLU A 327 -10.72 -3.85 -18.83
C GLU A 327 -9.39 -3.86 -18.06
N THR A 328 -8.99 -2.69 -17.53
CA THR A 328 -7.74 -2.56 -16.75
C THR A 328 -7.87 -3.17 -15.37
N SER A 329 -9.02 -2.99 -14.71
CA SER A 329 -9.20 -3.33 -13.30
C SER A 329 -9.53 -4.81 -13.08
N VAL A 330 -10.15 -5.47 -14.05
CA VAL A 330 -10.69 -6.82 -13.90
C VAL A 330 -10.14 -7.78 -14.95
N LEU A 331 -9.58 -8.90 -14.49
CA LEU A 331 -9.28 -10.05 -15.32
C LEU A 331 -10.42 -11.06 -15.15
N PHE A 332 -11.11 -11.34 -16.24
CA PHE A 332 -12.27 -12.23 -16.25
C PHE A 332 -11.85 -13.68 -16.46
N THR A 333 -12.57 -14.61 -15.78
CA THR A 333 -12.55 -16.04 -16.12
C THR A 333 -13.86 -16.41 -16.84
N ASP A 334 -13.89 -17.53 -17.56
CA ASP A 334 -15.14 -18.03 -18.16
C ASP A 334 -16.22 -18.30 -17.11
N ARG A 335 -15.83 -18.84 -15.94
CA ARG A 335 -16.72 -19.05 -14.81
C ARG A 335 -17.28 -17.76 -14.25
N GLY A 336 -16.44 -16.71 -14.10
CA GLY A 336 -16.88 -15.40 -13.62
C GLY A 336 -17.85 -14.72 -14.59
N ILE A 337 -17.59 -14.82 -15.91
CA ILE A 337 -18.50 -14.36 -16.96
C ILE A 337 -19.84 -15.08 -16.87
N ALA A 338 -19.82 -16.43 -16.77
CA ALA A 338 -21.04 -17.23 -16.67
C ALA A 338 -21.85 -16.89 -15.41
N GLU A 339 -21.18 -16.63 -14.28
CA GLU A 339 -21.83 -16.23 -13.02
C GLU A 339 -22.50 -14.86 -13.14
N LEU A 340 -21.83 -13.87 -13.75
CA LEU A 340 -22.43 -12.55 -14.03
C LEU A 340 -23.71 -12.70 -14.87
N GLN A 341 -23.70 -13.59 -15.88
CA GLN A 341 -24.83 -13.82 -16.78
C GLN A 341 -26.00 -14.56 -16.14
N THR A 342 -25.86 -15.09 -14.92
CA THR A 342 -26.99 -15.63 -14.14
C THR A 342 -27.97 -14.54 -13.71
N ASP A 343 -27.48 -13.31 -13.57
CA ASP A 343 -28.31 -12.13 -13.30
C ASP A 343 -28.95 -11.66 -14.63
N PRO A 344 -30.31 -11.59 -14.70
CA PRO A 344 -31.00 -11.19 -15.92
C PRO A 344 -30.58 -9.82 -16.48
N ASP A 345 -30.17 -8.88 -15.64
CA ASP A 345 -29.74 -7.53 -16.05
C ASP A 345 -28.38 -7.58 -16.78
N TYR A 346 -27.59 -8.64 -16.56
CA TYR A 346 -26.29 -8.86 -17.16
C TYR A 346 -26.23 -10.11 -18.07
N ALA A 347 -27.39 -10.65 -18.46
CA ALA A 347 -27.46 -11.82 -19.34
C ALA A 347 -26.72 -11.64 -20.68
N THR A 348 -26.54 -10.39 -21.12
CA THR A 348 -25.74 -10.03 -22.29
C THR A 348 -24.67 -9.05 -21.88
N LEU A 349 -23.41 -9.48 -21.91
CA LEU A 349 -22.25 -8.65 -21.63
C LEU A 349 -21.66 -8.03 -22.91
N PRO A 350 -20.96 -6.90 -22.82
CA PRO A 350 -20.18 -6.36 -23.93
C PRO A 350 -19.22 -7.41 -24.52
N ALA A 351 -19.13 -7.47 -25.85
CA ALA A 351 -18.37 -8.53 -26.55
C ALA A 351 -16.85 -8.52 -26.26
N TRP A 352 -16.31 -7.45 -25.76
CA TRP A 352 -14.90 -7.36 -25.37
C TRP A 352 -14.60 -8.02 -24.02
N ILE A 353 -15.62 -8.25 -23.16
CA ILE A 353 -15.44 -8.98 -21.90
C ILE A 353 -15.16 -10.45 -22.24
N SER A 354 -13.95 -10.88 -21.97
CA SER A 354 -13.48 -12.24 -22.24
C SER A 354 -12.41 -12.65 -21.23
N ASN A 355 -12.08 -13.92 -21.20
CA ASN A 355 -11.00 -14.45 -20.36
C ASN A 355 -9.60 -14.19 -20.94
N THR A 356 -9.49 -13.54 -22.08
CA THR A 356 -8.22 -13.21 -22.73
C THR A 356 -7.89 -11.76 -22.50
N THR A 357 -6.70 -11.49 -21.94
CA THR A 357 -6.23 -10.14 -21.68
C THR A 357 -5.81 -9.41 -22.97
N ARG A 358 -5.67 -8.10 -22.88
CA ARG A 358 -5.13 -7.26 -23.95
C ARG A 358 -3.79 -7.75 -24.51
N ASP A 359 -2.94 -8.36 -23.65
CA ASP A 359 -1.61 -8.88 -24.02
C ASP A 359 -1.61 -10.34 -24.47
N GLY A 360 -2.76 -11.00 -24.50
CA GLY A 360 -2.91 -12.36 -25.01
C GLY A 360 -2.76 -13.46 -23.94
N ASP A 361 -2.62 -13.12 -22.68
CA ASP A 361 -2.70 -14.08 -21.59
C ASP A 361 -4.16 -14.55 -21.42
N VAL A 362 -4.37 -15.85 -21.23
CA VAL A 362 -5.71 -16.41 -21.00
C VAL A 362 -5.89 -16.75 -19.53
N ILE A 363 -6.88 -16.14 -18.90
CA ILE A 363 -7.19 -16.36 -17.50
C ILE A 363 -8.14 -17.55 -17.41
N ASN A 364 -7.59 -18.70 -16.99
CA ASN A 364 -8.36 -19.95 -16.86
C ASN A 364 -9.17 -19.93 -15.57
N ASP A 365 -10.20 -20.75 -15.52
CA ASP A 365 -10.97 -20.98 -14.30
C ASP A 365 -10.10 -21.57 -13.19
N TYR A 366 -10.30 -21.08 -11.97
CA TYR A 366 -9.71 -21.63 -10.75
C TYR A 366 -10.72 -21.55 -9.61
N SER A 367 -10.55 -22.44 -8.61
CA SER A 367 -11.59 -22.64 -7.60
C SER A 367 -11.67 -21.51 -6.57
N ARG A 368 -10.61 -20.71 -6.43
CA ARG A 368 -10.45 -19.75 -5.33
C ARG A 368 -11.23 -18.46 -5.55
N ALA A 369 -11.30 -17.98 -6.78
CA ALA A 369 -11.96 -16.72 -7.13
C ALA A 369 -12.60 -16.79 -8.52
N TYR A 370 -13.49 -15.86 -8.84
CA TYR A 370 -14.14 -15.70 -10.15
C TYR A 370 -13.37 -14.76 -11.08
N PHE A 371 -12.59 -13.86 -10.49
CA PHE A 371 -11.86 -12.80 -11.19
C PHE A 371 -10.46 -12.65 -10.60
N ALA A 372 -9.63 -11.86 -11.27
CA ALA A 372 -8.37 -11.39 -10.68
C ALA A 372 -8.21 -9.89 -10.93
N SER A 373 -7.33 -9.23 -10.17
CA SER A 373 -7.10 -7.80 -10.32
C SER A 373 -6.16 -7.51 -11.48
N GLY A 374 -6.67 -6.79 -12.48
CA GLY A 374 -5.87 -6.32 -13.60
C GLY A 374 -4.89 -5.21 -13.22
N LYS A 375 -5.18 -4.39 -12.20
CA LYS A 375 -4.25 -3.35 -11.70
C LYS A 375 -2.99 -3.93 -11.07
N HIS A 376 -3.07 -5.10 -10.45
CA HIS A 376 -1.94 -5.78 -9.81
C HIS A 376 -1.26 -6.82 -10.70
N TYR A 377 -1.89 -7.17 -11.81
CA TYR A 377 -1.37 -8.08 -12.82
C TYR A 377 -0.25 -7.44 -13.64
N LEU A 378 0.78 -8.22 -13.95
CA LEU A 378 1.78 -7.89 -14.97
C LEU A 378 1.67 -8.91 -16.11
N PRO A 379 1.49 -8.46 -17.36
CA PRO A 379 1.43 -9.35 -18.52
C PRO A 379 2.68 -10.22 -18.64
N SER A 380 2.51 -11.47 -19.09
CA SER A 380 3.63 -12.41 -19.20
C SER A 380 4.77 -11.92 -20.10
N ASN A 381 4.45 -11.11 -21.11
CA ASN A 381 5.42 -10.48 -22.02
C ASN A 381 6.20 -9.29 -21.41
N GLN A 382 5.81 -8.84 -20.21
CA GLN A 382 6.50 -7.77 -19.46
C GLN A 382 7.27 -8.31 -18.25
N LEU A 383 7.19 -9.61 -17.96
CA LEU A 383 7.99 -10.25 -16.92
C LEU A 383 9.46 -10.36 -17.37
N THR A 384 10.37 -10.31 -16.42
CA THR A 384 11.79 -10.58 -16.68
C THR A 384 11.96 -12.00 -17.19
N GLU A 385 12.75 -12.18 -18.25
CA GLU A 385 12.97 -13.47 -18.90
C GLU A 385 13.47 -14.53 -17.89
N GLY A 386 12.86 -15.70 -17.92
CA GLY A 386 13.20 -16.84 -17.05
C GLY A 386 12.74 -16.68 -15.60
N ARG A 387 11.97 -15.64 -15.28
CA ARG A 387 11.46 -15.44 -13.92
C ARG A 387 10.31 -16.39 -13.63
N THR A 388 10.54 -17.29 -12.67
CA THR A 388 9.55 -18.29 -12.18
C THR A 388 8.96 -17.91 -10.83
N SER A 389 9.41 -16.81 -10.22
CA SER A 389 8.86 -16.27 -8.97
C SER A 389 7.62 -15.42 -9.22
N TYR A 390 6.68 -15.42 -8.29
CA TYR A 390 5.48 -14.58 -8.30
C TYR A 390 5.77 -13.07 -8.09
N GLY A 391 6.98 -12.71 -7.69
CA GLY A 391 7.37 -11.31 -7.59
C GLY A 391 7.62 -10.68 -8.95
N THR A 392 7.33 -9.41 -9.11
CA THR A 392 7.46 -8.68 -10.37
C THR A 392 8.29 -7.43 -10.22
N ASN A 393 8.85 -6.95 -11.34
CA ASN A 393 9.60 -5.70 -11.45
C ASN A 393 8.68 -4.46 -11.52
N LYS A 394 7.40 -4.61 -11.21
CA LYS A 394 6.42 -3.54 -11.24
C LYS A 394 6.50 -2.68 -9.98
N ASN A 395 6.45 -1.35 -10.12
CA ASN A 395 6.27 -0.47 -8.97
C ASN A 395 4.84 -0.59 -8.41
N TYR A 396 4.66 -0.20 -7.17
CA TYR A 396 3.34 -0.07 -6.57
C TYR A 396 3.04 1.39 -6.30
N THR A 397 2.04 1.93 -7.00
CA THR A 397 1.64 3.33 -6.88
C THR A 397 0.99 3.59 -5.53
N VAL A 398 1.45 4.62 -4.84
CA VAL A 398 0.94 5.04 -3.52
C VAL A 398 -0.10 6.15 -3.69
N ILE A 399 0.25 7.21 -4.41
CA ILE A 399 -0.62 8.35 -4.68
C ILE A 399 -0.51 8.73 -6.16
N ARG A 400 -1.64 8.94 -6.82
CA ARG A 400 -1.73 9.34 -8.22
C ARG A 400 -2.35 10.72 -8.39
N TYR A 401 -2.02 11.40 -9.48
CA TYR A 401 -2.61 12.70 -9.82
C TYR A 401 -4.13 12.64 -10.00
N ALA A 402 -4.67 11.50 -10.48
CA ALA A 402 -6.12 11.28 -10.54
C ALA A 402 -6.79 11.38 -9.16
N GLU A 403 -6.17 10.84 -8.12
CA GLU A 403 -6.66 10.95 -6.74
C GLU A 403 -6.67 12.41 -6.28
N VAL A 404 -5.61 13.17 -6.58
CA VAL A 404 -5.53 14.60 -6.24
C VAL A 404 -6.64 15.40 -6.93
N LEU A 405 -6.89 15.16 -8.21
CA LEU A 405 -7.99 15.80 -8.97
C LEU A 405 -9.35 15.50 -8.32
N LEU A 406 -9.57 14.26 -7.88
CA LEU A 406 -10.84 13.85 -7.28
C LEU A 406 -10.98 14.33 -5.82
N MET A 407 -9.91 14.42 -5.04
CA MET A 407 -9.91 15.07 -3.72
C MET A 407 -10.24 16.57 -3.84
N TYR A 408 -9.64 17.24 -4.82
CA TYR A 408 -9.94 18.64 -5.11
C TYR A 408 -11.41 18.85 -5.47
N ALA A 409 -11.93 18.02 -6.38
CA ALA A 409 -13.35 18.07 -6.79
C ALA A 409 -14.28 17.80 -5.60
N GLU A 410 -13.97 16.83 -4.76
CA GLU A 410 -14.73 16.54 -3.55
C GLU A 410 -14.76 17.74 -2.61
N ALA A 411 -13.61 18.34 -2.33
CA ALA A 411 -13.53 19.50 -1.46
C ALA A 411 -14.39 20.68 -1.97
N LEU A 412 -14.35 20.97 -3.28
CA LEU A 412 -15.16 22.02 -3.89
C LEU A 412 -16.65 21.72 -3.81
N THR A 413 -17.08 20.47 -4.08
CA THR A 413 -18.50 20.10 -4.02
C THR A 413 -19.04 20.05 -2.59
N ARG A 414 -18.15 20.01 -1.59
CA ARG A 414 -18.48 20.10 -0.15
C ARG A 414 -18.26 21.49 0.43
N GLY A 415 -18.12 22.52 -0.41
CA GLY A 415 -18.18 23.93 -0.04
C GLY A 415 -16.83 24.64 0.11
N ALA A 416 -15.71 23.98 -0.14
CA ALA A 416 -14.43 24.66 -0.20
C ALA A 416 -14.33 25.58 -1.43
N SER A 417 -13.44 26.56 -1.36
CA SER A 417 -13.06 27.40 -2.49
C SER A 417 -11.69 26.98 -3.01
N GLY A 418 -11.49 27.04 -4.33
CA GLY A 418 -10.20 26.67 -4.91
C GLY A 418 -9.82 27.55 -6.10
N THR A 419 -8.52 27.53 -6.46
CA THR A 419 -7.95 28.33 -7.56
C THR A 419 -7.51 27.51 -8.76
N ALA A 420 -7.61 26.18 -8.69
CA ALA A 420 -7.10 25.25 -9.70
C ALA A 420 -8.20 24.74 -10.65
N GLY A 421 -9.21 25.55 -10.90
CA GLY A 421 -10.36 25.21 -11.73
C GLY A 421 -11.61 24.84 -10.94
N THR A 422 -12.57 24.22 -11.60
CA THR A 422 -13.87 23.83 -11.00
C THR A 422 -13.88 22.32 -10.69
N ALA A 423 -14.83 21.87 -9.85
CA ALA A 423 -15.09 20.45 -9.65
C ALA A 423 -15.37 19.72 -10.98
N ASP A 424 -16.18 20.35 -11.86
CA ASP A 424 -16.46 19.82 -13.19
C ASP A 424 -15.17 19.62 -14.00
N SER A 425 -14.24 20.58 -13.98
CA SER A 425 -12.99 20.46 -14.74
C SER A 425 -12.10 19.31 -14.20
N ALA A 426 -12.01 19.15 -12.91
CA ALA A 426 -11.20 18.10 -12.30
C ALA A 426 -11.77 16.70 -12.59
N VAL A 427 -13.06 16.51 -12.37
CA VAL A 427 -13.76 15.25 -12.67
C VAL A 427 -13.70 14.91 -14.14
N ASN A 428 -13.98 15.90 -15.03
CA ASN A 428 -13.99 15.67 -16.47
C ASN A 428 -12.60 15.32 -17.04
N THR A 429 -11.52 15.79 -16.43
CA THR A 429 -10.16 15.37 -16.80
C THR A 429 -9.98 13.85 -16.62
N VAL A 430 -10.45 13.30 -15.50
CA VAL A 430 -10.41 11.85 -15.22
C VAL A 430 -11.34 11.08 -16.17
N ARG A 431 -12.57 11.56 -16.35
CA ARG A 431 -13.59 10.93 -17.21
C ARG A 431 -13.15 10.85 -18.68
N LEU A 432 -12.59 11.94 -19.21
CA LEU A 432 -12.14 11.98 -20.61
C LEU A 432 -11.01 10.97 -20.88
N ARG A 433 -10.06 10.81 -19.91
CA ARG A 433 -9.03 9.78 -20.01
C ARG A 433 -9.65 8.38 -20.03
N ALA A 434 -10.73 8.16 -19.27
CA ALA A 434 -11.48 6.90 -19.26
C ALA A 434 -12.38 6.69 -20.49
N GLY A 435 -12.40 7.63 -21.44
CA GLY A 435 -13.24 7.55 -22.64
C GLY A 435 -14.72 7.89 -22.39
N LEU A 436 -15.05 8.51 -21.26
CA LEU A 436 -16.42 8.89 -20.90
C LEU A 436 -16.74 10.34 -21.28
N GLY A 437 -18.03 10.63 -21.45
CA GLY A 437 -18.51 11.99 -21.66
C GLY A 437 -18.36 12.89 -20.44
N THR A 438 -18.34 14.21 -20.66
CA THR A 438 -18.24 15.21 -19.59
C THR A 438 -19.54 15.35 -18.80
N LEU A 439 -19.42 15.75 -17.54
CA LEU A 439 -20.51 16.16 -16.65
C LEU A 439 -20.51 17.69 -16.47
N SER A 440 -21.65 18.24 -16.07
CA SER A 440 -21.80 19.66 -15.74
C SER A 440 -22.59 19.80 -14.44
N GLY A 441 -22.13 20.66 -13.54
CA GLY A 441 -22.71 20.81 -12.21
C GLY A 441 -22.51 19.56 -11.36
N VAL A 442 -21.27 19.04 -11.33
CA VAL A 442 -20.91 17.80 -10.63
C VAL A 442 -21.28 17.89 -9.15
N THR A 443 -21.96 16.86 -8.66
CA THR A 443 -22.31 16.70 -7.23
C THR A 443 -21.26 15.91 -6.48
N SER A 444 -21.27 16.00 -5.13
CA SER A 444 -20.36 15.20 -4.28
C SER A 444 -20.56 13.69 -4.48
N GLU A 445 -21.80 13.22 -4.69
CA GLU A 445 -22.10 11.83 -5.01
C GLU A 445 -21.43 11.39 -6.31
N GLN A 446 -21.53 12.20 -7.36
CA GLN A 446 -20.88 11.91 -8.64
C GLN A 446 -19.34 11.90 -8.54
N VAL A 447 -18.75 12.72 -7.63
CA VAL A 447 -17.32 12.64 -7.34
C VAL A 447 -16.98 11.32 -6.66
N MET A 448 -17.79 10.87 -5.69
CA MET A 448 -17.58 9.59 -5.01
C MET A 448 -17.71 8.40 -5.97
N ASP A 449 -18.67 8.44 -6.90
CA ASP A 449 -18.80 7.45 -7.96
C ASP A 449 -17.57 7.43 -8.89
N GLU A 450 -17.02 8.60 -9.20
CA GLU A 450 -15.82 8.70 -10.03
C GLU A 450 -14.58 8.17 -9.28
N LYS A 451 -14.46 8.45 -7.97
CA LYS A 451 -13.42 7.86 -7.10
C LYS A 451 -13.54 6.34 -7.07
N PHE A 452 -14.75 5.81 -6.92
CA PHE A 452 -14.98 4.36 -6.92
C PHE A 452 -14.55 3.71 -8.23
N ALA A 453 -14.91 4.29 -9.38
CA ALA A 453 -14.51 3.77 -10.68
C ALA A 453 -12.99 3.86 -10.93
N GLU A 454 -12.37 4.95 -10.49
CA GLU A 454 -10.97 5.27 -10.77
C GLU A 454 -10.00 4.59 -9.82
N LEU A 455 -10.30 4.58 -8.51
CA LEU A 455 -9.37 4.23 -7.44
C LEU A 455 -9.64 2.84 -6.80
N ALA A 456 -10.60 2.08 -7.34
CA ALA A 456 -10.90 0.75 -6.82
C ALA A 456 -9.64 -0.13 -6.74
N MET A 457 -9.53 -0.92 -5.68
CA MET A 457 -8.42 -1.81 -5.36
C MET A 457 -7.09 -1.10 -5.07
N GLU A 458 -7.09 0.21 -4.85
CA GLU A 458 -5.91 0.99 -4.49
C GLU A 458 -6.00 1.42 -3.01
N TRP A 459 -5.11 0.91 -2.16
CA TRP A 459 -4.92 1.28 -0.75
C TRP A 459 -6.19 1.31 0.13
N GLY A 460 -7.28 0.66 -0.27
CA GLY A 460 -8.55 0.67 0.47
C GLY A 460 -9.28 2.02 0.48
N ILE A 461 -8.95 2.92 -0.44
CA ILE A 461 -9.49 4.29 -0.52
C ILE A 461 -11.03 4.28 -0.43
N ARG A 462 -11.69 3.38 -1.19
CA ARG A 462 -13.15 3.25 -1.19
C ARG A 462 -13.70 3.04 0.22
N TYR A 463 -13.11 2.13 1.00
CA TYR A 463 -13.54 1.86 2.36
C TYR A 463 -13.42 3.08 3.27
N TYR A 464 -12.27 3.75 3.23
CA TYR A 464 -12.01 4.92 4.10
C TYR A 464 -12.92 6.08 3.75
N ASP A 465 -13.20 6.31 2.48
CA ASP A 465 -14.17 7.31 2.04
C ASP A 465 -15.57 7.03 2.63
N MET A 466 -16.03 5.78 2.57
CA MET A 466 -17.33 5.39 3.13
C MET A 466 -17.39 5.57 4.65
N ILE A 467 -16.31 5.22 5.37
CA ILE A 467 -16.24 5.35 6.83
C ILE A 467 -16.29 6.82 7.24
N ARG A 468 -15.42 7.67 6.68
CA ARG A 468 -15.37 9.10 7.06
C ARG A 468 -16.63 9.87 6.72
N LEU A 469 -17.33 9.49 5.65
CA LEU A 469 -18.58 10.13 5.23
C LEU A 469 -19.82 9.53 5.90
N GLY A 470 -19.70 8.44 6.66
CA GLY A 470 -20.85 7.72 7.21
C GLY A 470 -21.74 7.04 6.17
N GLU A 471 -21.28 6.92 4.91
CA GLU A 471 -22.01 6.33 3.79
C GLU A 471 -21.79 4.81 3.72
N THR A 472 -21.99 4.14 4.85
CA THR A 472 -21.60 2.72 5.05
C THR A 472 -22.67 1.70 4.66
N GLY A 473 -23.84 2.14 4.18
CA GLY A 473 -24.92 1.25 3.78
C GLY A 473 -24.52 0.24 2.70
N GLU A 474 -23.64 0.66 1.80
CA GLU A 474 -23.15 -0.14 0.69
C GLU A 474 -22.16 -1.25 1.10
N LEU A 475 -21.60 -1.19 2.32
CA LEU A 475 -20.70 -2.22 2.85
C LEU A 475 -21.43 -3.51 3.25
N SER A 476 -22.73 -3.47 3.42
CA SER A 476 -23.54 -4.66 3.73
C SER A 476 -24.11 -5.25 2.44
N TYR A 477 -23.42 -6.23 1.86
CA TYR A 477 -23.83 -6.94 0.65
C TYR A 477 -23.32 -8.39 0.66
N ASP A 478 -23.86 -9.24 -0.19
CA ASP A 478 -23.46 -10.65 -0.37
C ASP A 478 -23.36 -11.45 0.96
N GLY A 479 -24.27 -11.15 1.89
CA GLY A 479 -24.37 -11.84 3.18
C GLY A 479 -23.49 -11.29 4.30
N ARG A 480 -22.58 -10.37 4.03
CA ARG A 480 -21.81 -9.66 5.05
C ARG A 480 -22.62 -8.49 5.63
N THR A 481 -22.41 -8.19 6.90
CA THR A 481 -23.11 -7.12 7.61
C THR A 481 -22.10 -6.21 8.30
N PHE A 482 -22.12 -4.95 7.88
CA PHE A 482 -21.32 -3.89 8.49
C PHE A 482 -22.11 -3.12 9.55
N ASN A 483 -21.43 -2.70 10.60
CA ASN A 483 -21.86 -1.65 11.52
C ASN A 483 -20.64 -0.82 11.94
N MET A 484 -20.84 0.40 12.45
CA MET A 484 -19.76 1.32 12.79
C MET A 484 -18.80 0.80 13.88
N ASP A 485 -19.19 -0.15 14.72
CA ASP A 485 -18.29 -0.79 15.69
C ASP A 485 -17.19 -1.61 14.99
N LYS A 486 -17.34 -1.85 13.68
CA LYS A 486 -16.40 -2.56 12.82
C LYS A 486 -15.60 -1.63 11.89
N ALA A 487 -15.70 -0.32 12.08
CA ALA A 487 -14.99 0.65 11.25
C ALA A 487 -13.45 0.46 11.32
N PHE A 488 -12.94 0.05 12.47
CA PHE A 488 -11.53 -0.22 12.69
C PHE A 488 -11.28 -1.69 13.05
N LEU A 489 -10.11 -2.19 12.71
CA LEU A 489 -9.64 -3.46 13.24
C LEU A 489 -9.39 -3.33 14.75
N PRO A 490 -9.65 -4.39 15.53
CA PRO A 490 -9.35 -4.35 16.97
C PRO A 490 -7.84 -4.28 17.20
N TYR A 491 -7.43 -3.61 18.28
CA TYR A 491 -6.03 -3.71 18.72
C TYR A 491 -5.65 -5.17 18.95
N PRO A 492 -4.51 -5.61 18.40
CA PRO A 492 -4.06 -6.98 18.58
C PRO A 492 -3.80 -7.29 20.06
N GLN A 493 -4.28 -8.42 20.56
CA GLN A 493 -4.12 -8.80 21.96
C GLN A 493 -2.64 -8.81 22.38
N ALA A 494 -1.75 -9.29 21.50
CA ALA A 494 -0.31 -9.28 21.78
C ALA A 494 0.24 -7.86 22.02
N GLN A 495 -0.27 -6.86 21.33
CA GLN A 495 0.15 -5.47 21.52
C GLN A 495 -0.41 -4.87 22.83
N LEU A 496 -1.64 -5.21 23.19
CA LEU A 496 -2.21 -4.81 24.48
C LEU A 496 -1.44 -5.44 25.65
N ASP A 497 -0.98 -6.67 25.49
CA ASP A 497 -0.22 -7.37 26.53
C ASP A 497 1.22 -6.84 26.70
N GLN A 498 1.81 -6.31 25.61
CA GLN A 498 3.21 -5.85 25.61
C GLN A 498 3.35 -4.35 25.89
N SER A 499 2.39 -3.53 25.48
CA SER A 499 2.45 -2.06 25.57
C SER A 499 1.51 -1.54 26.67
N TYR A 500 2.10 -1.09 27.78
CA TYR A 500 1.31 -0.43 28.83
C TYR A 500 0.65 0.86 28.33
N ILE A 501 1.28 1.61 27.42
CA ILE A 501 0.73 2.86 26.85
C ILE A 501 -0.56 2.56 26.08
N LEU A 502 -0.53 1.56 25.19
CA LEU A 502 -1.70 1.17 24.41
C LEU A 502 -2.79 0.56 25.30
N ASN A 503 -2.41 -0.29 26.24
CA ASN A 503 -3.37 -0.93 27.13
C ASN A 503 -4.05 0.07 28.06
N ASP A 504 -3.33 1.01 28.66
CA ASP A 504 -3.91 2.07 29.51
C ASP A 504 -4.86 2.96 28.71
N TYR A 505 -4.49 3.31 27.47
CA TYR A 505 -5.39 4.03 26.57
C TYR A 505 -6.65 3.21 26.30
N TYR A 506 -6.51 1.96 25.86
CA TYR A 506 -7.64 1.07 25.55
C TYR A 506 -8.60 0.91 26.76
N GLN A 507 -8.07 0.71 27.96
CA GLN A 507 -8.88 0.58 29.19
C GLN A 507 -9.62 1.89 29.52
N SER A 508 -9.05 3.04 29.18
CA SER A 508 -9.70 4.34 29.39
C SER A 508 -10.90 4.61 28.49
N GLN A 509 -11.01 3.85 27.37
CA GLN A 509 -12.09 3.98 26.39
C GLN A 509 -13.25 2.98 26.62
N GLN A 510 -13.06 2.01 27.57
CA GLN A 510 -14.10 1.02 27.95
C GLN A 510 -15.04 1.59 29.04
#